data_205e8ccadb12539a720eabcab7190c72
#
_entry.id   205e8ccadb12539a720eabcab7190c72
#
_cell.length_a   1.000
_cell.length_b   1.000
_cell.length_c   1.000
_cell.angle_alpha   90.00
_cell.angle_beta   90.00
_cell.angle_gamma   90.00
#
_symmetry.space_group_name_H-M   'P 1'
#
loop_
_entity.id
_entity.type
_entity.pdbx_description
1 polymer ?
#
loop_
_entity_poly.entity_id
_entity_poly.type
_entity_poly.pdbx_seq_one_letter_code
_entity_poly.pdbx_strand_id
1 'polypeptide(L)'
;MTFTVHHTCKKEGGKEGVIKNFPFLSEYSPSEGNTPFLGQGYYFWDFNLDYAKVWGKNHYNGNFYVCESNIEIDHEIDGFLLDLAGNRKHLVNFIGLLWEFNLIHEEGTAGIDLCWIIDYLRTQCPPEAFPFDVIRAVDYNNDELLGIKVVFNENKKSYTVLNPRIIIAFKCKEKIVHLNEPFIVFESL
;
A
#
# COMPACT_ATOMS: atom_id res chain seq x y z
N MET A 1 -7.95 -12.24 -8.42
CA MET A 1 -8.79 -11.50 -7.43
C MET A 1 -9.06 -10.11 -7.95
N THR A 2 -10.31 -9.61 -7.79
CA THR A 2 -10.69 -8.24 -8.20
C THR A 2 -10.75 -7.33 -6.98
N PHE A 3 -10.20 -6.12 -7.12
CA PHE A 3 -10.21 -5.08 -6.09
C PHE A 3 -10.76 -3.78 -6.67
N THR A 4 -11.67 -3.12 -5.93
CA THR A 4 -11.98 -1.71 -6.15
C THR A 4 -10.96 -0.89 -5.40
N VAL A 5 -10.24 -0.02 -6.09
CA VAL A 5 -9.11 0.70 -5.52
C VAL A 5 -9.23 2.20 -5.73
N HIS A 6 -8.65 2.95 -4.80
CA HIS A 6 -8.59 4.41 -4.88
C HIS A 6 -7.15 4.88 -4.96
N HIS A 7 -6.87 5.82 -5.87
CA HIS A 7 -5.56 6.46 -6.00
C HIS A 7 -5.71 7.97 -5.85
N THR A 8 -4.90 8.55 -4.98
CA THR A 8 -4.89 9.99 -4.73
C THR A 8 -3.74 10.65 -5.50
N CYS A 9 -4.02 11.69 -6.24
CA CYS A 9 -3.01 12.41 -7.04
C CYS A 9 -3.25 13.92 -7.08
N LYS A 10 -2.23 14.68 -7.42
CA LYS A 10 -2.33 16.12 -7.64
C LYS A 10 -3.23 16.44 -8.84
N LYS A 11 -3.81 17.65 -8.88
CA LYS A 11 -4.62 18.15 -9.99
C LYS A 11 -3.82 18.58 -11.22
N GLU A 12 -2.58 18.14 -11.35
CA GLU A 12 -1.69 18.51 -12.45
C GLU A 12 -2.21 17.98 -13.80
N GLY A 13 -2.34 18.88 -14.78
CA GLY A 13 -2.89 18.53 -16.11
C GLY A 13 -4.41 18.42 -16.17
N GLY A 14 -5.12 18.76 -15.08
CA GLY A 14 -6.58 18.67 -15.01
C GLY A 14 -7.12 17.25 -15.06
N LYS A 15 -8.45 17.12 -15.17
CA LYS A 15 -9.13 15.81 -15.12
C LYS A 15 -8.68 14.86 -16.23
N GLU A 16 -8.62 15.36 -17.45
CA GLU A 16 -8.21 14.55 -18.63
C GLU A 16 -6.75 14.09 -18.51
N GLY A 17 -5.85 15.01 -18.09
CA GLY A 17 -4.44 14.69 -17.90
C GLY A 17 -4.23 13.64 -16.80
N VAL A 18 -5.00 13.74 -15.71
CA VAL A 18 -4.94 12.76 -14.62
C VAL A 18 -5.40 11.39 -15.09
N ILE A 19 -6.56 11.27 -15.73
CA ILE A 19 -7.08 9.98 -16.22
C ILE A 19 -6.12 9.35 -17.23
N LYS A 20 -5.60 10.13 -18.16
CA LYS A 20 -4.66 9.63 -19.19
C LYS A 20 -3.36 9.07 -18.59
N ASN A 21 -2.85 9.67 -17.50
CA ASN A 21 -1.56 9.30 -16.92
C ASN A 21 -1.68 8.38 -15.70
N PHE A 22 -2.88 8.10 -15.25
CA PHE A 22 -3.18 7.23 -14.11
C PHE A 22 -2.55 5.82 -14.23
N PRO A 23 -2.10 5.21 -13.12
CA PRO A 23 -1.76 5.84 -11.85
C PRO A 23 -0.40 6.50 -11.86
N PHE A 24 -0.11 7.31 -10.83
CA PHE A 24 1.16 8.02 -10.68
C PHE A 24 2.14 7.26 -9.79
N LEU A 25 3.42 7.31 -10.15
CA LEU A 25 4.50 6.70 -9.39
C LEU A 25 4.74 7.47 -8.09
N SER A 26 4.90 6.74 -7.00
CA SER A 26 5.48 7.23 -5.74
C SER A 26 6.95 6.81 -5.69
N GLU A 27 7.84 7.78 -5.88
CA GLU A 27 9.28 7.54 -5.94
C GLU A 27 9.86 7.32 -4.54
N TYR A 28 10.88 6.46 -4.44
CA TYR A 28 11.67 6.28 -3.24
C TYR A 28 12.92 7.16 -3.32
N SER A 29 12.93 8.24 -2.55
CA SER A 29 14.05 9.21 -2.51
C SER A 29 14.32 9.65 -1.06
N PRO A 30 15.00 8.82 -0.25
CA PRO A 30 15.26 9.11 1.17
C PRO A 30 16.00 10.42 1.40
N SER A 31 16.87 10.81 0.49
CA SER A 31 17.61 12.10 0.55
C SER A 31 16.70 13.32 0.43
N GLU A 32 15.52 13.16 -0.18
CA GLU A 32 14.47 14.17 -0.33
C GLU A 32 13.33 13.99 0.70
N GLY A 33 13.47 13.02 1.60
CA GLY A 33 12.45 12.70 2.60
C GLY A 33 11.25 11.92 2.05
N ASN A 34 11.35 11.39 0.84
CA ASN A 34 10.28 10.60 0.23
C ASN A 34 10.53 9.10 0.44
N THR A 35 9.86 8.52 1.42
CA THR A 35 9.97 7.10 1.80
C THR A 35 8.58 6.45 1.79
N PRO A 36 8.07 6.06 0.60
CA PRO A 36 6.75 5.43 0.49
C PRO A 36 6.70 4.12 1.28
N PHE A 37 5.61 3.87 1.98
CA PHE A 37 5.44 2.79 2.97
C PHE A 37 5.89 1.39 2.50
N LEU A 38 5.65 1.03 1.23
CA LEU A 38 6.02 -0.26 0.64
C LEU A 38 7.15 -0.13 -0.41
N GLY A 39 8.01 0.91 -0.29
CA GLY A 39 9.04 1.21 -1.29
C GLY A 39 8.49 1.91 -2.53
N GLN A 40 9.34 2.13 -3.54
CA GLN A 40 8.91 2.74 -4.79
C GLN A 40 7.82 1.94 -5.48
N GLY A 41 6.75 2.61 -5.96
CA GLY A 41 5.67 1.92 -6.65
C GLY A 41 4.43 2.78 -6.92
N TYR A 42 3.42 2.13 -7.49
CA TYR A 42 2.10 2.69 -7.79
C TYR A 42 1.12 2.27 -6.70
N TYR A 43 0.64 3.24 -5.92
CA TYR A 43 -0.07 3.02 -4.67
C TYR A 43 -1.57 3.16 -4.81
N PHE A 44 -2.29 2.26 -4.16
CA PHE A 44 -3.74 2.28 -4.09
C PHE A 44 -4.22 2.01 -2.66
N TRP A 45 -5.32 2.65 -2.28
CA TRP A 45 -6.12 2.32 -1.11
C TRP A 45 -7.09 1.20 -1.47
N ASP A 46 -7.05 0.08 -0.76
CA ASP A 46 -7.96 -1.04 -0.96
C ASP A 46 -9.35 -0.67 -0.45
N PHE A 47 -10.27 -0.38 -1.39
CA PHE A 47 -11.66 0.01 -1.13
C PHE A 47 -11.83 1.06 -0.01
N ASN A 48 -10.97 2.06 0.03
CA ASN A 48 -10.98 3.05 1.11
C ASN A 48 -10.87 4.50 0.61
N LEU A 49 -12.00 5.06 0.21
CA LEU A 49 -12.11 6.44 -0.27
C LEU A 49 -11.76 7.47 0.82
N ASP A 50 -12.11 7.19 2.08
CA ASP A 50 -11.91 8.13 3.17
C ASP A 50 -10.44 8.30 3.51
N TYR A 51 -9.67 7.21 3.56
CA TYR A 51 -8.21 7.30 3.70
C TYR A 51 -7.56 7.98 2.50
N ALA A 52 -8.04 7.73 1.29
CA ALA A 52 -7.57 8.41 0.10
C ALA A 52 -7.72 9.94 0.20
N LYS A 53 -8.88 10.41 0.70
CA LYS A 53 -9.15 11.84 0.93
C LYS A 53 -8.28 12.44 2.03
N VAL A 54 -8.16 11.75 3.18
CA VAL A 54 -7.33 12.21 4.30
C VAL A 54 -5.87 12.32 3.87
N TRP A 55 -5.37 11.32 3.15
CA TRP A 55 -4.01 11.36 2.64
C TRP A 55 -3.78 12.54 1.69
N GLY A 56 -4.69 12.76 0.73
CA GLY A 56 -4.60 13.88 -0.20
C GLY A 56 -4.64 15.24 0.49
N LYS A 57 -5.48 15.38 1.52
CA LYS A 57 -5.53 16.61 2.32
C LYS A 57 -4.21 16.90 3.02
N ASN A 58 -3.56 15.87 3.57
CA ASN A 58 -2.32 16.03 4.33
C ASN A 58 -1.08 16.24 3.45
N HIS A 59 -1.07 15.68 2.22
CA HIS A 59 0.12 15.69 1.36
C HIS A 59 0.04 16.67 0.18
N TYR A 60 -1.16 17.05 -0.27
CA TYR A 60 -1.34 17.91 -1.44
C TYR A 60 -1.99 19.26 -1.15
N ASN A 61 -2.02 19.66 0.14
CA ASN A 61 -2.55 20.98 0.59
C ASN A 61 -3.96 21.28 0.03
N GLY A 62 -4.82 20.27 -0.06
CA GLY A 62 -6.15 20.41 -0.59
C GLY A 62 -6.25 20.54 -2.12
N ASN A 63 -5.18 20.29 -2.88
CA ASN A 63 -5.19 20.36 -4.35
C ASN A 63 -5.00 18.98 -4.97
N PHE A 64 -6.05 18.13 -4.92
CA PHE A 64 -5.97 16.74 -5.36
C PHE A 64 -7.27 16.18 -5.93
N TYR A 65 -7.13 15.12 -6.69
CA TYR A 65 -8.19 14.21 -7.07
C TYR A 65 -8.03 12.86 -6.36
N VAL A 66 -9.15 12.15 -6.19
CA VAL A 66 -9.13 10.72 -5.94
C VAL A 66 -9.78 10.02 -7.13
N CYS A 67 -9.04 9.11 -7.73
CA CYS A 67 -9.52 8.26 -8.81
C CYS A 67 -9.90 6.89 -8.26
N GLU A 68 -10.95 6.29 -8.82
CA GLU A 68 -11.36 4.91 -8.57
C GLU A 68 -11.14 4.06 -9.82
N SER A 69 -10.75 2.82 -9.64
CA SER A 69 -10.66 1.81 -10.69
C SER A 69 -10.86 0.42 -10.09
N ASN A 70 -11.37 -0.51 -10.89
CA ASN A 70 -11.32 -1.92 -10.56
C ASN A 70 -10.09 -2.53 -11.21
N ILE A 71 -9.29 -3.23 -10.40
CA ILE A 71 -8.07 -3.90 -10.85
C ILE A 71 -8.17 -5.40 -10.60
N GLU A 72 -7.49 -6.18 -11.44
CA GLU A 72 -7.31 -7.60 -11.22
C GLU A 72 -5.88 -7.89 -10.76
N ILE A 73 -5.75 -8.71 -9.72
CA ILE A 73 -4.46 -9.22 -9.25
C ILE A 73 -4.50 -10.75 -9.36
N ASP A 74 -3.61 -11.30 -10.17
CA ASP A 74 -3.47 -12.74 -10.29
C ASP A 74 -2.74 -13.28 -9.07
N HIS A 75 -3.47 -14.03 -8.25
CA HIS A 75 -2.95 -14.64 -7.03
C HIS A 75 -2.54 -16.10 -7.23
N GLU A 76 -2.77 -16.66 -8.41
CA GLU A 76 -2.38 -18.01 -8.77
C GLU A 76 -0.94 -18.07 -9.30
N ILE A 77 -0.40 -16.93 -9.76
CA ILE A 77 1.00 -16.81 -10.15
C ILE A 77 1.87 -16.73 -8.90
N ASP A 78 2.65 -17.78 -8.66
CA ASP A 78 3.63 -17.81 -7.58
C ASP A 78 4.60 -16.63 -7.69
N GLY A 79 4.76 -15.91 -6.57
CA GLY A 79 5.66 -14.75 -6.51
C GLY A 79 5.11 -13.46 -7.10
N PHE A 80 3.84 -13.40 -7.53
CA PHE A 80 3.26 -12.15 -8.04
C PHE A 80 2.75 -11.24 -6.92
N LEU A 81 1.96 -11.80 -5.98
CA LEU A 81 1.36 -11.05 -4.87
C LEU A 81 1.94 -11.48 -3.52
N LEU A 82 2.47 -10.52 -2.75
CA LEU A 82 2.73 -10.66 -1.34
C LEU A 82 1.56 -10.00 -0.54
N ASP A 83 0.62 -10.81 -0.07
CA ASP A 83 -0.51 -10.33 0.74
C ASP A 83 -0.19 -10.44 2.24
N LEU A 84 0.28 -9.34 2.83
CA LEU A 84 0.54 -9.21 4.27
C LEU A 84 -0.70 -8.75 5.06
N ALA A 85 -1.80 -8.41 4.38
CA ALA A 85 -3.03 -7.96 5.02
C ALA A 85 -4.01 -9.11 5.30
N GLY A 86 -4.04 -10.14 4.45
CA GLY A 86 -5.06 -11.20 4.54
C GLY A 86 -4.53 -12.63 4.43
N ASN A 87 -3.31 -12.84 4.00
CA ASN A 87 -2.76 -14.17 3.78
C ASN A 87 -1.76 -14.58 4.86
N ARG A 88 -2.20 -15.47 5.78
CA ARG A 88 -1.36 -15.94 6.89
C ARG A 88 -0.08 -16.66 6.42
N LYS A 89 -0.14 -17.41 5.32
CA LYS A 89 1.03 -18.11 4.77
C LYS A 89 2.07 -17.11 4.26
N HIS A 90 1.64 -16.05 3.57
CA HIS A 90 2.53 -14.98 3.12
C HIS A 90 3.20 -14.26 4.30
N LEU A 91 2.46 -13.97 5.37
CA LEU A 91 3.02 -13.37 6.58
C LEU A 91 4.11 -14.24 7.21
N VAL A 92 3.84 -15.54 7.37
CA VAL A 92 4.82 -16.48 7.97
C VAL A 92 6.07 -16.60 7.09
N ASN A 93 5.89 -16.71 5.78
CA ASN A 93 7.02 -16.80 4.83
C ASN A 93 7.84 -15.50 4.82
N PHE A 94 7.17 -14.35 4.86
CA PHE A 94 7.85 -13.06 4.90
C PHE A 94 8.67 -12.87 6.19
N ILE A 95 8.10 -13.25 7.35
CA ILE A 95 8.85 -13.27 8.62
C ILE A 95 10.07 -14.20 8.53
N GLY A 96 9.92 -15.40 7.95
CA GLY A 96 11.03 -16.31 7.73
C GLY A 96 12.15 -15.69 6.89
N LEU A 97 11.78 -14.98 5.83
CA LEU A 97 12.72 -14.24 4.97
C LEU A 97 13.47 -13.14 5.75
N LEU A 98 12.75 -12.40 6.61
CA LEU A 98 13.37 -11.37 7.44
C LEU A 98 14.41 -11.96 8.42
N TRP A 99 14.15 -13.14 8.98
CA TRP A 99 15.12 -13.87 9.81
C TRP A 99 16.33 -14.37 9.01
N GLU A 100 16.09 -14.94 7.82
CA GLU A 100 17.15 -15.45 6.94
C GLU A 100 18.16 -14.37 6.56
N PHE A 101 17.68 -13.16 6.28
CA PHE A 101 18.53 -12.03 5.93
C PHE A 101 18.98 -11.17 7.13
N ASN A 102 18.72 -11.63 8.37
CA ASN A 102 19.04 -10.90 9.61
C ASN A 102 18.48 -9.48 9.66
N LEU A 103 17.29 -9.27 9.11
CA LEU A 103 16.61 -7.98 9.07
C LEU A 103 15.75 -7.70 10.31
N ILE A 104 15.53 -8.70 11.16
CA ILE A 104 14.85 -8.59 12.45
C ILE A 104 15.67 -9.30 13.53
N HIS A 105 15.54 -8.85 14.79
CA HIS A 105 16.20 -9.42 15.97
C HIS A 105 15.17 -9.91 16.99
N GLU A 106 15.56 -10.85 17.87
CA GLU A 106 14.67 -11.47 18.88
C GLU A 106 14.04 -10.46 19.85
N GLU A 107 14.72 -9.36 20.14
CA GLU A 107 14.26 -8.33 21.08
C GLU A 107 13.21 -7.37 20.52
N GLY A 108 12.71 -7.63 19.33
CA GLY A 108 11.75 -6.79 18.64
C GLY A 108 12.40 -5.79 17.67
N THR A 109 11.68 -5.47 16.64
CA THR A 109 12.14 -4.63 15.52
C THR A 109 11.86 -3.16 15.77
N ALA A 110 12.16 -2.64 16.94
CA ALA A 110 12.01 -1.21 17.12
C ALA A 110 12.91 -0.47 16.11
N GLY A 111 12.31 0.12 15.09
CA GLY A 111 12.96 1.08 14.22
C GLY A 111 13.46 0.59 12.87
N ILE A 112 13.08 -0.61 12.37
CA ILE A 112 13.33 -0.96 10.97
C ILE A 112 12.14 -0.51 10.12
N ASP A 113 12.42 0.38 9.17
CA ASP A 113 11.43 0.88 8.22
C ASP A 113 11.07 -0.21 7.19
N LEU A 114 9.80 -0.52 7.03
CA LEU A 114 9.32 -1.50 6.06
C LEU A 114 9.70 -1.11 4.62
N CYS A 115 9.70 0.19 4.32
CA CYS A 115 10.17 0.74 3.06
C CYS A 115 11.62 0.32 2.78
N TRP A 116 12.50 0.51 3.75
CA TRP A 116 13.90 0.11 3.65
C TRP A 116 14.05 -1.42 3.49
N ILE A 117 13.30 -2.21 4.25
CA ILE A 117 13.31 -3.67 4.13
C ILE A 117 12.96 -4.11 2.70
N ILE A 118 11.88 -3.57 2.15
CA ILE A 118 11.42 -3.91 0.80
C ILE A 118 12.45 -3.49 -0.25
N ASP A 119 13.03 -2.30 -0.12
CA ASP A 119 14.08 -1.82 -1.01
C ASP A 119 15.32 -2.74 -0.93
N TYR A 120 15.77 -3.08 0.28
CA TYR A 120 16.87 -4.01 0.50
C TYR A 120 16.59 -5.37 -0.15
N LEU A 121 15.43 -5.98 0.10
CA LEU A 121 15.08 -7.28 -0.48
C LEU A 121 15.01 -7.23 -2.01
N ARG A 122 14.59 -6.12 -2.59
CA ARG A 122 14.52 -5.94 -4.05
C ARG A 122 15.86 -5.66 -4.72
N THR A 123 16.81 -5.07 -4.00
CA THR A 123 18.07 -4.57 -4.59
C THR A 123 19.30 -5.38 -4.19
N GLN A 124 19.31 -5.95 -2.98
CA GLN A 124 20.46 -6.64 -2.41
C GLN A 124 20.30 -8.16 -2.37
N CYS A 125 19.08 -8.68 -2.48
CA CYS A 125 18.81 -10.11 -2.48
C CYS A 125 18.65 -10.66 -3.90
N PRO A 126 18.89 -11.96 -4.14
CA PRO A 126 18.58 -12.60 -5.41
C PRO A 126 17.09 -12.37 -5.77
N PRO A 127 16.74 -12.11 -7.04
CA PRO A 127 15.37 -11.84 -7.45
C PRO A 127 14.38 -12.96 -7.05
N GLU A 128 14.87 -14.20 -6.97
CA GLU A 128 14.07 -15.37 -6.59
C GLU A 128 13.69 -15.36 -5.11
N ALA A 129 14.45 -14.66 -4.25
CA ALA A 129 14.16 -14.55 -2.83
C ALA A 129 13.01 -13.59 -2.55
N PHE A 130 12.83 -12.56 -3.41
CA PHE A 130 11.75 -11.59 -3.28
C PHE A 130 11.15 -11.22 -4.65
N PRO A 131 10.42 -12.16 -5.29
CA PRO A 131 9.94 -12.00 -6.67
C PRO A 131 8.70 -11.11 -6.82
N PHE A 132 8.14 -10.59 -5.72
CA PHE A 132 6.82 -9.97 -5.69
C PHE A 132 6.73 -8.65 -6.45
N ASP A 133 5.85 -8.60 -7.44
CA ASP A 133 5.48 -7.40 -8.20
C ASP A 133 4.44 -6.56 -7.47
N VAL A 134 3.60 -7.19 -6.64
CA VAL A 134 2.53 -6.55 -5.89
C VAL A 134 2.67 -6.86 -4.40
N ILE A 135 2.53 -5.84 -3.57
CA ILE A 135 2.48 -6.00 -2.12
C ILE A 135 1.18 -5.39 -1.60
N ARG A 136 0.44 -6.14 -0.80
CA ARG A 136 -0.75 -5.68 -0.09
C ARG A 136 -0.50 -5.76 1.40
N ALA A 137 -0.59 -4.64 2.12
CA ALA A 137 -0.26 -4.58 3.54
C ALA A 137 -1.20 -3.64 4.31
N VAL A 138 -1.31 -3.87 5.63
CA VAL A 138 -2.01 -2.97 6.55
C VAL A 138 -1.03 -1.93 7.06
N ASP A 139 -1.39 -0.66 6.93
CA ASP A 139 -0.72 0.44 7.61
C ASP A 139 -1.42 0.72 8.94
N TYR A 140 -0.77 0.32 10.02
CA TYR A 140 -1.27 0.52 11.41
C TYR A 140 -0.91 1.91 11.97
N ASN A 141 -0.93 2.94 11.15
CA ASN A 141 -0.73 4.29 11.69
C ASN A 141 -1.85 4.61 12.71
N ASN A 142 -1.46 5.27 13.82
CA ASN A 142 -2.35 5.64 14.93
C ASN A 142 -3.35 6.75 14.58
N ASP A 143 -3.68 6.97 13.32
CA ASP A 143 -4.74 7.90 12.93
C ASP A 143 -6.08 7.39 13.47
N GLU A 144 -6.39 7.82 14.69
CA GLU A 144 -7.62 7.50 15.44
C GLU A 144 -8.90 7.93 14.68
N LEU A 145 -8.76 8.69 13.61
CA LEU A 145 -9.87 9.40 12.94
C LEU A 145 -10.77 8.50 12.09
N LEU A 146 -10.30 7.38 11.56
CA LEU A 146 -11.11 6.54 10.66
C LEU A 146 -11.17 5.06 11.06
N GLY A 147 -10.39 4.64 12.03
CA GLY A 147 -10.37 3.25 12.51
C GLY A 147 -11.46 2.99 13.55
N ILE A 148 -12.52 2.27 13.18
CA ILE A 148 -13.51 1.79 14.14
C ILE A 148 -12.91 0.60 14.90
N LYS A 149 -12.59 0.79 16.18
CA LYS A 149 -12.12 -0.27 17.08
C LYS A 149 -13.31 -0.92 17.77
N VAL A 150 -13.47 -2.21 17.61
CA VAL A 150 -14.46 -3.00 18.35
C VAL A 150 -13.75 -3.87 19.36
N VAL A 151 -14.09 -3.70 20.64
CA VAL A 151 -13.49 -4.43 21.76
C VAL A 151 -14.17 -5.79 21.90
N PHE A 152 -13.39 -6.87 21.89
CA PHE A 152 -13.92 -8.23 22.11
C PHE A 152 -14.25 -8.51 23.56
N ASN A 153 -13.51 -7.87 24.49
CA ASN A 153 -13.72 -8.07 25.93
C ASN A 153 -13.23 -6.81 26.66
N GLU A 154 -14.11 -6.18 27.44
CA GLU A 154 -13.82 -4.97 28.21
C GLU A 154 -12.67 -5.14 29.21
N ASN A 155 -12.50 -6.36 29.73
CA ASN A 155 -11.44 -6.69 30.70
C ASN A 155 -10.11 -7.05 30.06
N LYS A 156 -10.07 -7.24 28.76
CA LYS A 156 -8.87 -7.53 27.98
C LYS A 156 -8.71 -6.45 26.94
N LYS A 157 -7.56 -5.83 26.84
CA LYS A 157 -7.24 -4.81 25.82
C LYS A 157 -7.18 -5.41 24.40
N SER A 158 -8.09 -6.36 24.08
CA SER A 158 -8.19 -6.98 22.76
C SER A 158 -9.29 -6.34 21.94
N TYR A 159 -8.94 -5.88 20.77
CA TYR A 159 -9.88 -5.24 19.84
C TYR A 159 -9.59 -5.68 18.39
N THR A 160 -10.58 -5.49 17.52
CA THR A 160 -10.37 -5.50 16.07
C THR A 160 -10.60 -4.11 15.48
N VAL A 161 -9.94 -3.83 14.37
CA VAL A 161 -10.17 -2.62 13.56
C VAL A 161 -11.06 -3.01 12.38
N LEU A 162 -12.27 -2.44 12.30
CA LEU A 162 -13.23 -2.77 11.24
C LEU A 162 -12.95 -2.06 9.91
N ASN A 163 -12.22 -0.96 9.94
CA ASN A 163 -11.79 -0.24 8.74
C ASN A 163 -10.26 -0.07 8.74
N PRO A 164 -9.49 -1.16 8.51
CA PRO A 164 -8.04 -1.05 8.48
C PRO A 164 -7.57 -0.27 7.25
N ARG A 165 -6.48 0.47 7.40
CA ARG A 165 -5.78 1.10 6.28
C ARG A 165 -5.04 0.03 5.49
N ILE A 166 -5.63 -0.44 4.40
CA ILE A 166 -4.96 -1.41 3.52
C ILE A 166 -4.47 -0.69 2.27
N ILE A 167 -3.21 -0.90 1.98
CA ILE A 167 -2.50 -0.34 0.83
C ILE A 167 -2.10 -1.48 -0.10
N ILE A 168 -2.27 -1.25 -1.40
CA ILE A 168 -1.77 -2.11 -2.48
C ILE A 168 -0.72 -1.29 -3.24
N ALA A 169 0.48 -1.84 -3.41
CA ALA A 169 1.56 -1.21 -4.15
C ALA A 169 2.05 -2.13 -5.27
N PHE A 170 2.04 -1.63 -6.50
CA PHE A 170 2.61 -2.30 -7.67
C PHE A 170 4.01 -1.76 -7.94
N LYS A 171 4.97 -2.64 -8.21
CA LYS A 171 6.33 -2.29 -8.58
C LYS A 171 6.40 -1.60 -9.96
N CYS A 172 5.61 -2.10 -10.91
CA CYS A 172 5.59 -1.65 -12.29
C CYS A 172 4.17 -1.35 -12.77
N LYS A 173 4.01 -0.28 -13.57
CA LYS A 173 2.71 0.14 -14.12
C LYS A 173 2.10 -0.91 -15.04
N GLU A 174 2.93 -1.58 -15.82
CA GLU A 174 2.55 -2.58 -16.83
C GLU A 174 1.94 -3.84 -16.21
N LYS A 175 2.12 -4.03 -14.90
CA LYS A 175 1.54 -5.15 -14.13
C LYS A 175 0.14 -4.85 -13.60
N ILE A 176 -0.36 -3.64 -13.78
CA ILE A 176 -1.68 -3.23 -13.31
C ILE A 176 -2.70 -3.56 -14.40
N VAL A 177 -3.54 -4.55 -14.14
CA VAL A 177 -4.64 -4.92 -15.04
C VAL A 177 -5.91 -4.18 -14.60
N HIS A 178 -6.27 -3.14 -15.33
CA HIS A 178 -7.51 -2.40 -15.11
C HIS A 178 -8.69 -3.11 -15.78
N LEU A 179 -9.77 -3.36 -15.05
CA LEU A 179 -11.02 -3.96 -15.55
C LEU A 179 -11.99 -2.91 -16.09
N ASN A 180 -11.77 -1.64 -15.75
CA ASN A 180 -12.52 -0.48 -16.25
C ASN A 180 -11.59 0.71 -16.39
N GLU A 181 -11.99 1.69 -17.17
CA GLU A 181 -11.30 2.98 -17.18
C GLU A 181 -11.36 3.64 -15.80
N PRO A 182 -10.26 4.22 -15.29
CA PRO A 182 -10.27 4.96 -14.06
C PRO A 182 -11.15 6.21 -14.19
N PHE A 183 -11.81 6.60 -13.10
CA PHE A 183 -12.63 7.81 -13.07
C PHE A 183 -12.47 8.56 -11.75
N ILE A 184 -12.70 9.87 -11.80
CA ILE A 184 -12.55 10.73 -10.61
C ILE A 184 -13.81 10.60 -9.75
N VAL A 185 -13.65 10.12 -8.51
CA VAL A 185 -14.74 9.98 -7.52
C VAL A 185 -14.74 11.12 -6.50
N PHE A 186 -13.64 11.85 -6.40
CA PHE A 186 -13.54 13.00 -5.50
C PHE A 186 -12.60 14.06 -6.06
N GLU A 187 -13.01 15.32 -5.91
CA GLU A 187 -12.23 16.52 -6.19
C GLU A 187 -12.21 17.39 -4.93
N SER A 188 -11.01 17.74 -4.48
CA SER A 188 -10.86 18.73 -3.40
C SER A 188 -11.31 20.11 -3.87
N LEU A 189 -11.86 20.92 -2.99
CA LEU A 189 -12.26 22.30 -3.26
C LEU A 189 -11.06 23.22 -3.36
#